data_98755e83d84d067dedaceef5565b8453
#
_entry.id   98755e83d84d067dedaceef5565b8453
#
_cell.length_a   1.000
_cell.length_b   1.000
_cell.length_c   1.000
_cell.angle_alpha   90.00
_cell.angle_beta   90.00
_cell.angle_gamma   90.00
#
_symmetry.space_group_name_H-M   'P 1'
#
loop_
_entity.id
_entity.type
_entity.pdbx_description
1 polymer ?
#
loop_
_entity_poly.entity_id
_entity_poly.type
_entity_poly.pdbx_seq_one_letter_code
_entity_poly.pdbx_strand_id
1 'polypeptide(L)'
;MHRDGKPQGFFYLDHRTVDGKCNIITDVYVTPGNINDATPYVERIITQMEKFNFEPEAVSADAGYNTSVICKEVYDLGLVGVFGYRRAPSQKGKFSKSKFRYIPEWDVYICPQRCYLEYKTTNRDGYKEYKAQKQICSQCPQRESCLTSKQEGKMLQRHIWEDYKDLFRTFALSDEGKAIYKRRKETIERSFADSKELHGLRYCHMRGIDSVREQCLLTAAVQNMKKIALVKSRRNTKRKTSRNDRGRSIFLRTTSEFSLFGQMKTQKENPSGFVSVLMVSGLQRPFLFLE
;
A
#
# COMPACT_ATOMS: atom_id res chain seq x y z
N MET A 1 -8.01 -20.42 14.61
CA MET A 1 -7.23 -20.17 13.39
C MET A 1 -5.79 -20.57 13.66
N HIS A 2 -5.18 -21.42 12.83
CA HIS A 2 -3.78 -21.83 12.96
C HIS A 2 -2.93 -20.98 12.02
N ARG A 3 -1.83 -20.41 12.53
CA ARG A 3 -0.80 -19.75 11.75
C ARG A 3 0.56 -20.25 12.25
N ASP A 4 1.44 -20.65 11.34
CA ASP A 4 2.78 -21.12 11.70
C ASP A 4 3.53 -20.12 12.57
N GLY A 5 4.08 -20.59 13.68
CA GLY A 5 4.83 -19.77 14.63
C GLY A 5 4.01 -18.82 15.50
N LYS A 6 2.66 -18.95 15.54
CA LYS A 6 1.79 -18.16 16.41
C LYS A 6 0.91 -19.08 17.28
N PRO A 7 0.54 -18.64 18.51
CA PRO A 7 -0.38 -19.40 19.34
C PRO A 7 -1.73 -19.57 18.65
N GLN A 8 -2.41 -20.67 18.93
CA GLN A 8 -3.78 -20.90 18.46
C GLN A 8 -4.73 -19.95 19.20
N GLY A 9 -5.72 -19.41 18.48
CA GLY A 9 -6.71 -18.53 19.08
C GLY A 9 -7.63 -17.85 18.09
N PHE A 10 -8.48 -16.99 18.62
CA PHE A 10 -9.30 -16.08 17.84
C PHE A 10 -8.51 -14.80 17.60
N PHE A 11 -8.48 -14.36 16.34
CA PHE A 11 -7.75 -13.17 15.93
C PHE A 11 -8.68 -12.20 15.22
N TYR A 12 -8.48 -10.91 15.48
CA TYR A 12 -9.11 -9.83 14.76
C TYR A 12 -8.04 -8.99 14.07
N LEU A 13 -8.44 -8.32 13.00
CA LEU A 13 -7.60 -7.38 12.26
C LEU A 13 -8.16 -5.97 12.48
N ASP A 14 -7.31 -5.06 12.93
CA ASP A 14 -7.60 -3.63 13.01
C ASP A 14 -7.09 -2.97 11.73
N HIS A 15 -8.01 -2.64 10.83
CA HIS A 15 -7.74 -1.86 9.62
C HIS A 15 -7.86 -0.39 9.97
N ARG A 16 -6.77 0.33 9.81
CA ARG A 16 -6.69 1.71 10.25
C ARG A 16 -6.22 2.63 9.15
N THR A 17 -6.83 3.80 9.07
CA THR A 17 -6.38 4.88 8.19
C THR A 17 -5.90 6.06 9.05
N VAL A 18 -4.80 6.67 8.64
CA VAL A 18 -4.20 7.82 9.32
C VAL A 18 -3.93 8.91 8.29
N ASP A 19 -4.37 10.14 8.59
CA ASP A 19 -4.01 11.31 7.79
C ASP A 19 -2.51 11.57 7.84
N GLY A 20 -1.90 11.71 6.67
CA GLY A 20 -0.46 11.95 6.53
C GLY A 20 0.00 13.34 7.00
N LYS A 21 -0.88 14.32 7.17
CA LYS A 21 -0.54 15.70 7.54
C LYS A 21 -0.48 15.90 9.05
N CYS A 22 -1.51 15.46 9.76
CA CYS A 22 -1.68 15.69 11.20
C CYS A 22 -1.53 14.40 12.03
N ASN A 23 -1.36 13.26 11.39
CA ASN A 23 -1.32 11.94 12.00
C ASN A 23 -2.61 11.57 12.76
N ILE A 24 -3.74 12.15 12.37
CA ILE A 24 -5.05 11.85 12.95
C ILE A 24 -5.56 10.53 12.36
N ILE A 25 -6.03 9.64 13.21
CA ILE A 25 -6.70 8.41 12.78
C ILE A 25 -8.08 8.79 12.27
N THR A 26 -8.33 8.56 10.99
CA THR A 26 -9.57 8.93 10.32
C THR A 26 -10.55 7.77 10.22
N ASP A 27 -10.03 6.55 10.25
CA ASP A 27 -10.86 5.34 10.22
C ASP A 27 -10.27 4.20 11.03
N VAL A 28 -11.17 3.41 11.62
CA VAL A 28 -10.88 2.14 12.29
C VAL A 28 -11.98 1.16 11.89
N TYR A 29 -11.57 0.06 11.28
CA TYR A 29 -12.46 -1.01 10.87
C TYR A 29 -11.91 -2.35 11.34
N VAL A 30 -12.74 -3.17 11.96
CA VAL A 30 -12.32 -4.45 12.53
C VAL A 30 -12.95 -5.60 11.78
N THR A 31 -12.13 -6.57 11.39
CA THR A 31 -12.58 -7.81 10.76
C THR A 31 -12.07 -9.02 11.50
N PRO A 32 -12.73 -10.19 11.34
CA PRO A 32 -12.15 -11.47 11.77
C PRO A 32 -10.79 -11.71 11.11
N GLY A 33 -9.87 -12.36 11.82
CA GLY A 33 -8.50 -12.55 11.38
C GLY A 33 -8.29 -13.46 10.17
N ASN A 34 -9.34 -14.09 9.64
CA ASN A 34 -9.35 -14.88 8.41
C ASN A 34 -9.66 -14.06 7.16
N ILE A 35 -10.12 -12.82 7.31
CA ILE A 35 -10.35 -11.90 6.18
C ILE A 35 -8.99 -11.36 5.71
N ASN A 36 -8.83 -11.22 4.40
CA ASN A 36 -7.63 -10.61 3.83
C ASN A 36 -7.67 -9.09 4.09
N ASP A 37 -6.53 -8.51 4.48
CA ASP A 37 -6.39 -7.08 4.77
C ASP A 37 -6.79 -6.20 3.59
N ALA A 38 -6.60 -6.68 2.38
CA ALA A 38 -6.92 -5.97 1.15
C ALA A 38 -8.43 -5.88 0.86
N THR A 39 -9.24 -6.78 1.43
CA THR A 39 -10.69 -6.88 1.11
C THR A 39 -11.47 -5.59 1.42
N PRO A 40 -11.38 -4.99 2.63
CA PRO A 40 -12.15 -3.79 2.94
C PRO A 40 -11.48 -2.49 2.45
N TYR A 41 -10.31 -2.57 1.81
CA TYR A 41 -9.42 -1.41 1.64
C TYR A 41 -10.05 -0.26 0.85
N VAL A 42 -10.51 -0.54 -0.37
CA VAL A 42 -11.00 0.50 -1.29
C VAL A 42 -12.34 1.06 -0.81
N GLU A 43 -13.25 0.20 -0.34
CA GLU A 43 -14.53 0.62 0.25
C GLU A 43 -14.31 1.58 1.43
N ARG A 44 -13.32 1.29 2.29
CA ARG A 44 -13.01 2.15 3.44
C ARG A 44 -12.45 3.52 3.01
N ILE A 45 -11.66 3.59 1.93
CA ILE A 45 -11.18 4.86 1.37
C ILE A 45 -12.37 5.68 0.86
N ILE A 46 -13.25 5.08 0.06
CA ILE A 46 -14.45 5.75 -0.48
C ILE A 46 -15.32 6.29 0.65
N THR A 47 -15.62 5.46 1.64
CA THR A 47 -16.43 5.85 2.82
C THR A 47 -15.83 7.07 3.55
N GLN A 48 -14.51 7.16 3.65
CA GLN A 48 -13.85 8.30 4.30
C GLN A 48 -13.88 9.56 3.44
N MET A 49 -13.68 9.41 2.13
CA MET A 49 -13.77 10.54 1.18
C MET A 49 -15.16 11.16 1.26
N GLU A 50 -16.21 10.36 1.26
CA GLU A 50 -17.59 10.80 1.38
C GLU A 50 -17.90 11.41 2.76
N LYS A 51 -17.56 10.70 3.85
CA LYS A 51 -17.88 11.10 5.22
C LYS A 51 -17.24 12.40 5.65
N PHE A 52 -16.00 12.64 5.22
CA PHE A 52 -15.21 13.81 5.64
C PHE A 52 -15.03 14.84 4.54
N ASN A 53 -15.58 14.58 3.35
CA ASN A 53 -15.34 15.39 2.15
C ASN A 53 -13.84 15.59 1.89
N PHE A 54 -13.07 14.50 1.99
CA PHE A 54 -11.64 14.51 1.71
C PHE A 54 -11.39 14.38 0.21
N GLU A 55 -10.41 15.11 -0.27
CA GLU A 55 -9.82 14.94 -1.60
C GLU A 55 -8.35 14.54 -1.45
N PRO A 56 -8.04 13.28 -1.11
CA PRO A 56 -6.66 12.83 -1.03
C PRO A 56 -6.04 12.77 -2.42
N GLU A 57 -4.76 13.09 -2.54
CA GLU A 57 -4.01 12.97 -3.79
C GLU A 57 -3.34 11.60 -3.88
N ALA A 58 -2.96 11.04 -2.74
CA ALA A 58 -2.28 9.75 -2.68
C ALA A 58 -2.75 8.90 -1.49
N VAL A 59 -2.62 7.59 -1.66
CA VAL A 59 -2.80 6.59 -0.60
C VAL A 59 -1.53 5.75 -0.48
N SER A 60 -1.12 5.46 0.75
CA SER A 60 0.05 4.62 0.98
C SER A 60 -0.28 3.44 1.87
N ALA A 61 0.08 2.24 1.41
CA ALA A 61 -0.13 1.01 2.15
C ALA A 61 1.08 0.06 2.05
N ASP A 62 1.07 -1.04 2.80
CA ASP A 62 2.14 -2.01 2.75
C ASP A 62 2.10 -2.89 1.49
N ALA A 63 3.06 -3.81 1.38
CA ALA A 63 3.19 -4.64 0.18
C ALA A 63 2.04 -5.66 -0.01
N GLY A 64 1.24 -5.93 1.02
CA GLY A 64 0.09 -6.82 0.93
C GLY A 64 -1.04 -6.24 0.08
N TYR A 65 -1.14 -4.91 0.01
CA TYR A 65 -2.14 -4.19 -0.78
C TYR A 65 -1.73 -3.98 -2.24
N ASN A 66 -0.49 -4.30 -2.62
CA ASN A 66 0.01 -4.10 -3.97
C ASN A 66 -0.48 -5.19 -4.93
N THR A 67 -1.78 -5.25 -5.17
CA THR A 67 -2.42 -6.13 -6.15
C THR A 67 -2.87 -5.33 -7.38
N SER A 68 -2.96 -5.98 -8.54
CA SER A 68 -3.38 -5.30 -9.77
C SER A 68 -4.81 -4.75 -9.68
N VAL A 69 -5.69 -5.45 -8.96
CA VAL A 69 -7.07 -5.03 -8.72
C VAL A 69 -7.13 -3.74 -7.91
N ILE A 70 -6.47 -3.71 -6.74
CA ILE A 70 -6.42 -2.51 -5.89
C ILE A 70 -5.78 -1.34 -6.63
N CYS A 71 -4.69 -1.58 -7.39
CA CYS A 71 -4.06 -0.51 -8.16
C CYS A 71 -5.03 0.09 -9.20
N LYS A 72 -5.83 -0.74 -9.86
CA LYS A 72 -6.87 -0.28 -10.81
C LYS A 72 -7.94 0.53 -10.10
N GLU A 73 -8.51 0.02 -9.01
CA GLU A 73 -9.56 0.70 -8.24
C GLU A 73 -9.09 2.04 -7.67
N VAL A 74 -7.87 2.09 -7.11
CA VAL A 74 -7.25 3.33 -6.62
C VAL A 74 -7.03 4.33 -7.75
N TYR A 75 -6.61 3.86 -8.93
CA TYR A 75 -6.45 4.70 -10.12
C TYR A 75 -7.80 5.28 -10.59
N ASP A 76 -8.87 4.48 -10.59
CA ASP A 76 -10.22 4.91 -10.98
C ASP A 76 -10.79 5.98 -10.05
N LEU A 77 -10.41 5.95 -8.76
CA LEU A 77 -10.71 7.02 -7.80
C LEU A 77 -9.89 8.29 -8.05
N GLY A 78 -9.01 8.29 -9.04
CA GLY A 78 -8.12 9.40 -9.35
C GLY A 78 -7.00 9.60 -8.33
N LEU A 79 -6.65 8.58 -7.55
CA LEU A 79 -5.63 8.60 -6.51
C LEU A 79 -4.31 7.99 -7.00
N VAL A 80 -3.21 8.43 -6.40
CA VAL A 80 -1.90 7.80 -6.60
C VAL A 80 -1.63 6.78 -5.50
N GLY A 81 -1.40 5.53 -5.89
CA GLY A 81 -1.06 4.45 -4.96
C GLY A 81 0.46 4.38 -4.71
N VAL A 82 0.87 4.47 -3.44
CA VAL A 82 2.27 4.28 -3.01
C VAL A 82 2.34 3.05 -2.13
N PHE A 83 2.51 1.90 -2.79
CA PHE A 83 2.50 0.60 -2.13
C PHE A 83 3.91 0.05 -1.92
N GLY A 84 4.09 -0.68 -0.81
CA GLY A 84 5.29 -1.45 -0.60
C GLY A 84 5.51 -2.48 -1.71
N TYR A 85 6.77 -2.82 -1.97
CA TYR A 85 7.10 -3.85 -2.95
C TYR A 85 7.52 -5.13 -2.25
N ARG A 86 6.89 -6.23 -2.65
CA ARG A 86 7.30 -7.58 -2.29
C ARG A 86 7.74 -8.30 -3.55
N ARG A 87 8.97 -8.80 -3.56
CA ARG A 87 9.45 -9.61 -4.68
C ARG A 87 8.58 -10.85 -4.82
N ALA A 88 8.12 -11.13 -6.03
CA ALA A 88 7.39 -12.35 -6.32
C ALA A 88 8.26 -13.57 -5.92
N PRO A 89 7.68 -14.59 -5.28
CA PRO A 89 8.41 -15.80 -4.95
C PRO A 89 8.95 -16.43 -6.23
N SER A 90 10.20 -16.83 -6.20
CA SER A 90 10.84 -17.59 -7.28
C SER A 90 11.42 -18.87 -6.70
N GLN A 91 11.41 -19.92 -7.47
CA GLN A 91 12.11 -21.15 -7.06
C GLN A 91 13.61 -20.87 -6.96
N LYS A 92 14.24 -21.44 -5.92
CA LYS A 92 15.69 -21.28 -5.71
C LYS A 92 16.46 -21.75 -6.96
N GLY A 93 17.37 -20.92 -7.44
CA GLY A 93 18.17 -21.21 -8.64
C GLY A 93 17.45 -21.02 -9.99
N LYS A 94 16.19 -20.52 -9.99
CA LYS A 94 15.45 -20.27 -11.23
C LYS A 94 15.24 -18.77 -11.47
N PHE A 95 15.16 -18.41 -12.75
CA PHE A 95 14.88 -17.03 -13.14
C PHE A 95 13.52 -16.56 -12.63
N SER A 96 13.52 -15.44 -11.90
CA SER A 96 12.30 -14.74 -11.50
C SER A 96 11.65 -14.00 -12.69
N LYS A 97 10.35 -13.66 -12.57
CA LYS A 97 9.62 -12.90 -13.60
C LYS A 97 10.35 -11.60 -14.00
N SER A 98 11.09 -10.96 -13.08
CA SER A 98 11.83 -9.73 -13.34
C SER A 98 13.00 -9.86 -14.35
N LYS A 99 13.43 -11.08 -14.68
CA LYS A 99 14.44 -11.32 -15.73
C LYS A 99 13.83 -11.31 -17.15
N PHE A 100 12.51 -11.29 -17.25
CA PHE A 100 11.78 -11.26 -18.50
C PHE A 100 11.22 -9.86 -18.71
N ARG A 101 11.51 -9.27 -19.88
CA ARG A 101 11.07 -7.93 -20.21
C ARG A 101 9.73 -8.01 -20.94
N TYR A 102 8.72 -7.29 -20.46
CA TYR A 102 7.44 -7.13 -21.15
C TYR A 102 7.55 -6.01 -22.20
N ILE A 103 7.00 -6.23 -23.38
CA ILE A 103 6.91 -5.27 -24.47
C ILE A 103 5.43 -4.98 -24.72
N PRO A 104 4.90 -3.84 -24.26
CA PRO A 104 3.47 -3.52 -24.35
C PRO A 104 2.98 -3.44 -25.80
N GLU A 105 3.80 -2.91 -26.71
CA GLU A 105 3.43 -2.66 -28.11
C GLU A 105 3.11 -3.96 -28.87
N TRP A 106 3.71 -5.06 -28.44
CA TRP A 106 3.53 -6.38 -29.07
C TRP A 106 2.79 -7.37 -28.17
N ASP A 107 2.46 -6.97 -26.95
CA ASP A 107 1.87 -7.84 -25.92
C ASP A 107 2.64 -9.16 -25.74
N VAL A 108 3.97 -9.09 -25.61
CA VAL A 108 4.86 -10.25 -25.46
C VAL A 108 5.87 -10.05 -24.33
N TYR A 109 6.38 -11.15 -23.79
CA TYR A 109 7.57 -11.12 -22.95
C TYR A 109 8.80 -11.57 -23.74
N ILE A 110 9.94 -10.95 -23.45
CA ILE A 110 11.25 -11.36 -23.97
C ILE A 110 12.03 -12.04 -22.85
N CYS A 111 12.52 -13.24 -23.10
CA CYS A 111 13.36 -14.00 -22.16
C CYS A 111 14.82 -13.50 -22.19
N PRO A 112 15.69 -13.87 -21.22
CA PRO A 112 17.11 -13.50 -21.23
C PRO A 112 17.88 -13.95 -22.48
N GLN A 113 17.41 -14.99 -23.18
CA GLN A 113 17.96 -15.46 -24.46
C GLN A 113 17.28 -14.81 -25.69
N ARG A 114 16.59 -13.68 -25.49
CA ARG A 114 15.91 -12.88 -26.52
C ARG A 114 14.81 -13.60 -27.30
N CYS A 115 14.27 -14.71 -26.75
CA CYS A 115 13.13 -15.40 -27.34
C CYS A 115 11.83 -14.84 -26.78
N TYR A 116 10.77 -14.85 -27.62
CA TYR A 116 9.46 -14.34 -27.26
C TYR A 116 8.64 -15.37 -26.48
N LEU A 117 7.90 -14.87 -25.50
CA LEU A 117 6.78 -15.59 -24.90
C LEU A 117 5.52 -14.86 -25.38
N GLU A 118 4.74 -15.54 -26.19
CA GLU A 118 3.53 -15.01 -26.78
C GLU A 118 2.31 -15.23 -25.90
N TYR A 119 1.34 -14.34 -26.00
CA TYR A 119 0.04 -14.51 -25.37
C TYR A 119 -0.63 -15.80 -25.87
N LYS A 120 -1.21 -16.57 -24.97
CA LYS A 120 -1.97 -17.79 -25.31
C LYS A 120 -3.42 -17.73 -24.87
N THR A 121 -3.69 -17.34 -23.64
CA THR A 121 -5.04 -17.32 -23.07
C THR A 121 -5.10 -16.40 -21.86
N THR A 122 -6.32 -16.04 -21.47
CA THR A 122 -6.58 -15.37 -20.20
C THR A 122 -7.41 -16.32 -19.32
N ASN A 123 -6.96 -16.54 -18.08
CA ASN A 123 -7.68 -17.38 -17.15
C ASN A 123 -8.89 -16.64 -16.54
N ARG A 124 -9.72 -17.36 -15.74
CA ARG A 124 -10.91 -16.80 -15.11
C ARG A 124 -10.61 -15.70 -14.08
N ASP A 125 -9.41 -15.70 -13.53
CA ASP A 125 -8.95 -14.71 -12.54
C ASP A 125 -8.35 -13.45 -13.20
N GLY A 126 -8.46 -13.31 -14.53
CA GLY A 126 -7.97 -12.15 -15.27
C GLY A 126 -6.45 -12.16 -15.53
N TYR A 127 -5.77 -13.32 -15.41
CA TYR A 127 -4.37 -13.41 -15.74
C TYR A 127 -4.18 -13.90 -17.18
N LYS A 128 -3.52 -13.07 -18.00
CA LYS A 128 -2.99 -13.43 -19.31
C LYS A 128 -1.80 -14.38 -19.14
N GLU A 129 -1.78 -15.48 -19.87
CA GLU A 129 -0.70 -16.45 -19.89
C GLU A 129 0.15 -16.26 -21.15
N TYR A 130 1.45 -16.11 -20.97
CA TYR A 130 2.45 -15.98 -22.02
C TYR A 130 3.34 -17.21 -22.01
N LYS A 131 3.47 -17.88 -23.14
CA LYS A 131 4.20 -19.15 -23.25
C LYS A 131 5.29 -19.06 -24.33
N ALA A 132 6.48 -19.54 -23.99
CA ALA A 132 7.55 -19.76 -24.95
C ALA A 132 7.30 -21.05 -25.74
N GLN A 133 7.79 -21.10 -26.98
CA GLN A 133 7.77 -22.29 -27.79
C GLN A 133 8.61 -23.41 -27.16
N LYS A 134 8.04 -24.60 -27.03
CA LYS A 134 8.69 -25.75 -26.37
C LYS A 134 10.02 -26.13 -27.03
N GLN A 135 10.06 -26.11 -28.36
CA GLN A 135 11.24 -26.46 -29.16
C GLN A 135 12.43 -25.53 -28.86
N ILE A 136 12.18 -24.21 -28.72
CA ILE A 136 13.21 -23.23 -28.37
C ILE A 136 13.73 -23.47 -26.95
N CYS A 137 12.83 -23.73 -26.02
CA CYS A 137 13.20 -23.98 -24.63
C CYS A 137 13.94 -25.30 -24.42
N SER A 138 13.69 -26.32 -25.24
CA SER A 138 14.39 -27.62 -25.15
C SER A 138 15.87 -27.52 -25.48
N GLN A 139 16.23 -26.66 -26.42
CA GLN A 139 17.61 -26.45 -26.88
C GLN A 139 18.29 -25.25 -26.18
N CYS A 140 17.64 -24.62 -25.22
CA CYS A 140 18.13 -23.41 -24.59
C CYS A 140 19.32 -23.70 -23.64
N PRO A 141 20.47 -23.01 -23.78
CA PRO A 141 21.62 -23.22 -22.91
C PRO A 141 21.36 -22.84 -21.44
N GLN A 142 20.36 -21.99 -21.19
CA GLN A 142 19.97 -21.59 -19.83
C GLN A 142 18.72 -22.34 -19.31
N ARG A 143 18.38 -23.47 -19.93
CA ARG A 143 17.20 -24.26 -19.57
C ARG A 143 17.17 -24.60 -18.06
N GLU A 144 18.29 -25.05 -17.51
CA GLU A 144 18.41 -25.43 -16.10
C GLU A 144 18.17 -24.26 -15.14
N SER A 145 18.59 -23.06 -15.49
CA SER A 145 18.35 -21.84 -14.71
C SER A 145 16.94 -21.25 -14.91
N CYS A 146 16.21 -21.71 -15.92
CA CYS A 146 14.91 -21.16 -16.30
C CYS A 146 13.73 -22.05 -15.95
N LEU A 147 13.85 -23.37 -16.19
CA LEU A 147 12.78 -24.36 -16.10
C LEU A 147 13.08 -25.43 -15.05
N THR A 148 12.01 -26.02 -14.51
CA THR A 148 12.12 -27.26 -13.75
C THR A 148 12.13 -28.47 -14.72
N SER A 149 12.53 -29.64 -14.22
CA SER A 149 12.54 -30.89 -15.01
C SER A 149 11.18 -31.25 -15.61
N LYS A 150 10.09 -30.86 -14.93
CA LYS A 150 8.71 -31.14 -15.36
C LYS A 150 8.16 -30.15 -16.38
N GLN A 151 8.85 -29.02 -16.62
CA GLN A 151 8.39 -27.98 -17.53
C GLN A 151 9.02 -28.11 -18.92
N GLU A 152 8.19 -28.12 -19.95
CA GLU A 152 8.63 -28.17 -21.34
C GLU A 152 8.96 -26.77 -21.92
N GLY A 153 8.27 -25.75 -21.43
CA GLY A 153 8.47 -24.35 -21.85
C GLY A 153 8.19 -23.37 -20.73
N LYS A 154 8.77 -22.18 -20.82
CA LYS A 154 8.52 -21.10 -19.83
C LYS A 154 7.13 -20.53 -20.03
N MET A 155 6.42 -20.39 -18.92
CA MET A 155 5.16 -19.69 -18.83
C MET A 155 5.26 -18.56 -17.82
N LEU A 156 4.72 -17.40 -18.17
CA LEU A 156 4.57 -16.24 -17.31
C LEU A 156 3.11 -15.80 -17.29
N GLN A 157 2.68 -15.24 -16.17
CA GLN A 157 1.35 -14.68 -16.03
C GLN A 157 1.44 -13.17 -15.80
N ARG A 158 0.53 -12.41 -16.41
CA ARG A 158 0.34 -10.97 -16.23
C ARG A 158 -1.14 -10.69 -16.07
N HIS A 159 -1.52 -10.03 -14.98
CA HIS A 159 -2.91 -9.62 -14.80
C HIS A 159 -3.29 -8.55 -15.85
N ILE A 160 -4.56 -8.55 -16.31
CA ILE A 160 -5.06 -7.57 -17.27
C ILE A 160 -4.87 -6.12 -16.83
N TRP A 161 -4.84 -5.87 -15.52
CA TRP A 161 -4.62 -4.57 -14.89
C TRP A 161 -3.21 -4.41 -14.31
N GLU A 162 -2.24 -5.19 -14.75
CA GLU A 162 -0.87 -5.09 -14.23
C GLU A 162 -0.20 -3.75 -14.60
N ASP A 163 -0.66 -3.07 -15.66
CA ASP A 163 -0.14 -1.77 -16.08
C ASP A 163 -0.34 -0.69 -14.99
N TYR A 164 -1.46 -0.70 -14.29
CA TYR A 164 -1.71 0.21 -13.15
C TYR A 164 -0.75 -0.05 -12.00
N LYS A 165 -0.43 -1.32 -11.75
CA LYS A 165 0.56 -1.71 -10.75
C LYS A 165 1.97 -1.28 -11.15
N ASP A 166 2.34 -1.42 -12.41
CA ASP A 166 3.62 -0.97 -12.95
C ASP A 166 3.72 0.56 -12.88
N LEU A 167 2.65 1.29 -13.19
CA LEU A 167 2.55 2.73 -13.06
C LEU A 167 2.82 3.20 -11.63
N PHE A 168 2.11 2.65 -10.64
CA PHE A 168 2.30 3.00 -9.24
C PHE A 168 3.67 2.58 -8.71
N ARG A 169 4.22 1.47 -9.20
CA ARG A 169 5.59 1.07 -8.88
C ARG A 169 6.61 2.07 -9.38
N THR A 170 6.46 2.59 -10.59
CA THR A 170 7.35 3.61 -11.14
C THR A 170 7.31 4.87 -10.29
N PHE A 171 6.10 5.33 -9.90
CA PHE A 171 5.96 6.46 -9.00
C PHE A 171 6.55 6.18 -7.61
N ALA A 172 6.34 5.01 -7.03
CA ALA A 172 6.88 4.64 -5.72
C ALA A 172 8.42 4.60 -5.69
N LEU A 173 9.08 4.47 -6.85
CA LEU A 173 10.55 4.52 -6.98
C LEU A 173 11.08 5.95 -7.15
N SER A 174 10.26 6.94 -7.45
CA SER A 174 10.64 8.35 -7.48
C SER A 174 10.99 8.84 -6.06
N ASP A 175 11.67 9.97 -5.98
CA ASP A 175 12.04 10.54 -4.68
C ASP A 175 10.82 10.99 -3.88
N GLU A 176 9.78 11.46 -4.56
CA GLU A 176 8.49 11.80 -3.98
C GLU A 176 7.77 10.57 -3.43
N GLY A 177 7.64 9.52 -4.22
CA GLY A 177 7.04 8.25 -3.78
C GLY A 177 7.78 7.64 -2.58
N LYS A 178 9.11 7.68 -2.58
CA LYS A 178 9.93 7.26 -1.44
C LYS A 178 9.67 8.12 -0.19
N ALA A 179 9.56 9.44 -0.35
CA ALA A 179 9.25 10.34 0.75
C ALA A 179 7.87 10.06 1.36
N ILE A 180 6.84 9.87 0.51
CA ILE A 180 5.49 9.47 0.94
C ILE A 180 5.55 8.12 1.68
N TYR A 181 6.21 7.11 1.12
CA TYR A 181 6.29 5.79 1.75
C TYR A 181 7.02 5.82 3.10
N LYS A 182 8.10 6.61 3.20
CA LYS A 182 8.87 6.77 4.44
C LYS A 182 8.01 7.33 5.60
N ARG A 183 7.05 8.22 5.29
CA ARG A 183 6.15 8.79 6.31
C ARG A 183 5.29 7.76 7.04
N ARG A 184 5.08 6.57 6.49
CA ARG A 184 4.34 5.50 7.15
C ARG A 184 4.89 5.15 8.53
N LYS A 185 6.21 5.21 8.72
CA LYS A 185 6.86 4.95 10.02
C LYS A 185 6.41 5.92 11.11
N GLU A 186 6.21 7.17 10.74
CA GLU A 186 5.84 8.26 11.64
C GLU A 186 4.32 8.39 11.82
N THR A 187 3.54 7.77 10.95
CA THR A 187 2.08 7.85 10.92
C THR A 187 1.45 6.55 11.39
N ILE A 188 1.15 5.66 10.45
CA ILE A 188 0.38 4.44 10.70
C ILE A 188 1.14 3.42 11.55
N GLU A 189 2.43 3.19 11.29
CA GLU A 189 3.24 2.24 12.06
C GLU A 189 3.40 2.74 13.51
N ARG A 190 3.62 4.04 13.69
CA ARG A 190 3.66 4.67 15.02
C ARG A 190 2.31 4.57 15.73
N SER A 191 1.19 4.79 15.03
CA SER A 191 -0.14 4.66 15.64
C SER A 191 -0.38 3.25 16.19
N PHE A 192 0.03 2.21 15.45
CA PHE A 192 -0.07 0.83 15.94
C PHE A 192 0.90 0.52 17.08
N ALA A 193 2.11 1.06 17.05
CA ALA A 193 3.06 0.91 18.15
C ALA A 193 2.50 1.53 19.44
N ASP A 194 2.01 2.77 19.36
CA ASP A 194 1.41 3.46 20.50
C ASP A 194 0.17 2.73 21.04
N SER A 195 -0.67 2.16 20.17
CA SER A 195 -1.82 1.35 20.57
C SER A 195 -1.42 0.16 21.43
N LYS A 196 -0.36 -0.54 21.05
CA LYS A 196 0.10 -1.74 21.74
C LYS A 196 0.83 -1.43 23.04
N GLU A 197 1.71 -0.44 23.01
CA GLU A 197 2.61 -0.15 24.13
C GLU A 197 1.95 0.76 25.19
N LEU A 198 1.08 1.69 24.77
CA LEU A 198 0.52 2.71 25.64
C LEU A 198 -0.97 2.53 25.96
N HIS A 199 -1.69 1.73 25.16
CA HIS A 199 -3.15 1.63 25.26
C HIS A 199 -3.65 0.20 25.38
N GLY A 200 -2.78 -0.77 25.67
CA GLY A 200 -3.15 -2.16 25.93
C GLY A 200 -3.75 -2.92 24.75
N LEU A 201 -3.72 -2.35 23.52
CA LEU A 201 -4.30 -2.98 22.33
C LEU A 201 -3.41 -4.12 21.76
N ARG A 202 -2.58 -4.72 22.59
CA ARG A 202 -1.85 -5.95 22.29
C ARG A 202 -2.75 -7.16 22.41
N TYR A 203 -3.77 -7.07 23.25
CA TYR A 203 -4.74 -8.12 23.54
C TYR A 203 -6.17 -7.61 23.44
N CYS A 204 -7.11 -8.48 23.08
CA CYS A 204 -8.54 -8.20 23.21
C CYS A 204 -8.96 -8.46 24.67
N HIS A 205 -9.51 -7.45 25.30
CA HIS A 205 -10.05 -7.56 26.67
C HIS A 205 -11.54 -7.92 26.67
N MET A 206 -12.16 -7.92 25.49
CA MET A 206 -13.58 -8.18 25.29
C MET A 206 -13.79 -9.24 24.21
N ARG A 207 -14.92 -9.97 24.29
CA ARG A 207 -15.30 -11.00 23.29
C ARG A 207 -16.32 -10.43 22.30
N GLY A 208 -16.27 -10.94 21.07
CA GLY A 208 -17.15 -10.54 19.98
C GLY A 208 -16.61 -9.34 19.19
N ILE A 209 -16.96 -9.31 17.92
CA ILE A 209 -16.39 -8.34 16.97
C ILE A 209 -16.79 -6.91 17.31
N ASP A 210 -18.01 -6.69 17.82
CA ASP A 210 -18.51 -5.35 18.13
C ASP A 210 -17.77 -4.77 19.33
N SER A 211 -17.58 -5.56 20.40
CA SER A 211 -16.82 -5.13 21.56
C SER A 211 -15.34 -4.90 21.26
N VAL A 212 -14.74 -5.73 20.39
CA VAL A 212 -13.36 -5.50 19.91
C VAL A 212 -13.28 -4.23 19.07
N ARG A 213 -14.29 -3.96 18.24
CA ARG A 213 -14.39 -2.70 17.48
C ARG A 213 -14.44 -1.49 18.41
N GLU A 214 -15.23 -1.54 19.47
CA GLU A 214 -15.29 -0.48 20.48
C GLU A 214 -13.93 -0.26 21.14
N GLN A 215 -13.23 -1.33 21.54
CA GLN A 215 -11.88 -1.22 22.10
C GLN A 215 -10.91 -0.52 21.13
N CYS A 216 -10.95 -0.86 19.85
CA CYS A 216 -10.11 -0.23 18.81
C CYS A 216 -10.49 1.24 18.61
N LEU A 217 -11.80 1.57 18.58
CA LEU A 217 -12.30 2.94 18.43
C LEU A 217 -11.92 3.82 19.61
N LEU A 218 -12.09 3.34 20.84
CA LEU A 218 -11.69 4.06 22.04
C LEU A 218 -10.19 4.34 22.06
N THR A 219 -9.38 3.34 21.68
CA THR A 219 -7.92 3.51 21.56
C THR A 219 -7.56 4.59 20.53
N ALA A 220 -8.22 4.58 19.37
CA ALA A 220 -8.00 5.60 18.34
C ALA A 220 -8.45 6.99 18.79
N ALA A 221 -9.58 7.09 19.50
CA ALA A 221 -10.08 8.35 20.05
C ALA A 221 -9.07 8.98 21.03
N VAL A 222 -8.54 8.19 21.98
CA VAL A 222 -7.52 8.67 22.92
C VAL A 222 -6.24 9.10 22.22
N GLN A 223 -5.78 8.38 21.22
CA GLN A 223 -4.62 8.79 20.40
C GLN A 223 -4.89 10.12 19.69
N ASN A 224 -6.06 10.28 19.09
CA ASN A 224 -6.45 11.51 18.42
C ASN A 224 -6.52 12.69 19.38
N MET A 225 -7.12 12.51 20.56
CA MET A 225 -7.15 13.56 21.60
C MET A 225 -5.75 14.04 21.97
N LYS A 226 -4.80 13.12 22.20
CA LYS A 226 -3.39 13.46 22.47
C LYS A 226 -2.76 14.25 21.32
N LYS A 227 -2.97 13.83 20.07
CA LYS A 227 -2.43 14.49 18.88
C LYS A 227 -3.02 15.89 18.69
N ILE A 228 -4.34 16.05 18.88
CA ILE A 228 -5.01 17.34 18.79
C ILE A 228 -4.47 18.29 19.86
N ALA A 229 -4.29 17.83 21.08
CA ALA A 229 -3.72 18.63 22.16
C ALA A 229 -2.30 19.10 21.82
N LEU A 230 -1.44 18.22 21.29
CA LEU A 230 -0.09 18.56 20.85
C LEU A 230 -0.08 19.59 19.72
N VAL A 231 -0.95 19.44 18.71
CA VAL A 231 -1.06 20.40 17.59
C VAL A 231 -1.51 21.76 18.10
N LYS A 232 -2.51 21.82 18.99
CA LYS A 232 -2.98 23.07 19.61
C LYS A 232 -1.88 23.74 20.43
N SER A 233 -1.15 22.98 21.24
CA SER A 233 -0.04 23.48 22.05
C SER A 233 1.05 24.11 21.17
N ARG A 234 1.50 23.40 20.11
CA ARG A 234 2.51 23.89 19.18
C ARG A 234 2.07 25.17 18.44
N ARG A 235 0.79 25.28 18.07
CA ARG A 235 0.25 26.50 17.44
C ARG A 235 0.27 27.70 18.42
N ASN A 236 -0.07 27.45 19.68
CA ASN A 236 -0.05 28.49 20.71
C ASN A 236 1.39 28.96 21.03
N THR A 237 2.36 28.05 21.04
CA THR A 237 3.79 28.40 21.22
C THR A 237 4.30 29.23 20.05
N LYS A 238 4.01 28.83 18.80
CA LYS A 238 4.37 29.64 17.62
C LYS A 238 3.73 31.02 17.59
N ARG A 239 2.49 31.15 18.06
CA ARG A 239 1.83 32.46 18.20
C ARG A 239 2.50 33.35 19.24
N LYS A 240 3.01 32.78 20.34
CA LYS A 240 3.74 33.53 21.37
C LYS A 240 5.11 34.00 20.87
N THR A 241 5.87 33.14 20.17
CA THR A 241 7.17 33.52 19.58
C THR A 241 7.04 34.52 18.45
N SER A 242 6.02 34.40 17.57
CA SER A 242 5.76 35.37 16.50
C SER A 242 5.31 36.74 16.98
N ARG A 243 4.86 36.89 18.24
CA ARG A 243 4.64 38.21 18.85
C ARG A 243 5.94 38.88 19.31
N ASN A 244 7.01 38.12 19.53
CA ASN A 244 8.31 38.62 19.97
C ASN A 244 9.32 38.85 18.84
N ASP A 245 9.13 38.22 17.68
CA ASP A 245 10.02 38.38 16.50
C ASP A 245 9.28 38.99 15.32
N ARG A 246 9.21 40.31 15.28
CA ARG A 246 9.03 41.05 14.02
C ARG A 246 10.39 41.15 13.33
N GLY A 247 10.74 40.17 12.56
CA GLY A 247 11.90 40.24 11.68
C GLY A 247 12.51 38.91 11.29
N ARG A 248 12.19 38.50 10.11
CA ARG A 248 12.86 37.68 9.10
C ARG A 248 12.03 36.49 8.63
N SER A 249 11.35 36.77 7.53
CA SER A 249 10.77 35.75 6.67
C SER A 249 11.84 35.24 5.72
N ILE A 250 12.21 33.95 5.79
CA ILE A 250 12.88 33.28 4.70
C ILE A 250 11.88 32.27 4.13
N PHE A 251 11.40 32.63 2.96
CA PHE A 251 10.46 31.81 2.17
C PHE A 251 11.30 30.86 1.30
N LEU A 252 11.35 29.57 1.66
CA LEU A 252 11.85 28.55 0.76
C LEU A 252 10.69 28.02 -0.09
N ARG A 253 10.68 28.46 -1.32
CA ARG A 253 9.84 27.96 -2.39
C ARG A 253 10.49 26.69 -2.94
N THR A 254 9.89 25.54 -2.72
CA THR A 254 10.18 24.33 -3.50
C THR A 254 9.06 24.18 -4.52
N THR A 255 9.36 24.51 -5.74
CA THR A 255 8.53 24.20 -6.91
C THR A 255 8.78 22.74 -7.26
N SER A 256 7.78 21.91 -7.11
CA SER A 256 7.81 20.49 -7.44
C SER A 256 7.41 20.24 -8.88
N GLU A 257 8.16 19.40 -9.54
CA GLU A 257 7.82 18.86 -10.86
C GLU A 257 6.76 17.75 -10.73
N PHE A 258 5.49 18.12 -10.63
CA PHE A 258 4.34 17.21 -10.83
C PHE A 258 4.04 16.96 -12.31
N SER A 259 5.04 17.11 -13.21
CA SER A 259 4.79 17.20 -14.64
C SER A 259 4.45 15.88 -15.34
N LEU A 260 4.72 14.73 -14.75
CA LEU A 260 4.42 13.43 -15.37
C LEU A 260 2.97 12.96 -15.17
N PHE A 261 2.31 13.39 -14.10
CA PHE A 261 0.89 13.10 -13.86
C PHE A 261 -0.06 14.21 -14.34
N GLY A 262 0.46 15.41 -14.60
CA GLY A 262 -0.31 16.58 -15.02
C GLY A 262 -0.90 16.50 -16.43
N GLN A 263 -0.44 15.55 -17.26
CA GLN A 263 -1.04 15.34 -18.59
C GLN A 263 -2.33 14.50 -18.57
N MET A 264 -2.70 13.93 -17.42
CA MET A 264 -3.93 13.14 -17.27
C MET A 264 -5.02 13.79 -16.39
N LYS A 265 -4.76 14.94 -15.77
CA LYS A 265 -5.78 15.69 -15.00
C LYS A 265 -5.82 17.14 -15.45
N THR A 266 -6.94 17.55 -16.02
CA THR A 266 -7.30 18.96 -16.17
C THR A 266 -7.37 19.63 -14.80
N GLN A 267 -6.47 20.58 -14.61
CA GLN A 267 -6.36 21.62 -13.58
C GLN A 267 -7.46 21.73 -12.53
N LYS A 268 -7.09 21.47 -11.27
CA LYS A 268 -7.49 22.25 -10.12
C LYS A 268 -6.23 22.56 -9.30
N GLU A 269 -5.76 23.77 -9.41
CA GLU A 269 -4.62 24.29 -8.64
C GLU A 269 -5.02 24.42 -7.17
N ASN A 270 -4.30 23.74 -6.31
CA ASN A 270 -4.41 23.91 -4.86
C ASN A 270 -3.15 24.66 -4.36
N PRO A 271 -3.27 25.88 -3.84
CA PRO A 271 -2.11 26.77 -3.59
C PRO A 271 -1.26 26.43 -2.36
N SER A 272 -1.53 25.35 -1.67
CA SER A 272 -0.77 24.97 -0.48
C SER A 272 0.04 23.70 -0.68
N GLY A 273 1.09 23.64 -1.39
CA GLY A 273 2.07 22.57 -1.65
C GLY A 273 2.19 21.33 -0.70
N PHE A 274 1.12 20.88 -0.11
CA PHE A 274 1.01 19.68 0.73
C PHE A 274 0.10 18.67 0.05
N VAL A 275 0.70 17.58 -0.41
CA VAL A 275 -0.01 16.40 -0.88
C VAL A 275 -0.85 15.82 0.27
N SER A 276 -2.15 15.72 0.08
CA SER A 276 -3.04 15.03 1.01
C SER A 276 -2.86 13.52 0.82
N VAL A 277 -2.26 12.85 1.81
CA VAL A 277 -1.93 11.42 1.74
C VAL A 277 -2.66 10.67 2.84
N LEU A 278 -3.42 9.65 2.46
CA LEU A 278 -3.96 8.67 3.40
C LEU A 278 -3.01 7.50 3.58
N MET A 279 -2.65 7.22 4.83
CA MET A 279 -1.81 6.09 5.20
C MET A 279 -2.69 4.96 5.72
N VAL A 280 -2.63 3.80 5.09
CA VAL A 280 -3.46 2.65 5.44
C VAL A 280 -2.60 1.44 5.77
N SER A 281 -2.97 0.71 6.78
CA SER A 281 -2.39 -0.59 7.10
C SER A 281 -3.38 -1.44 7.88
N GLY A 282 -3.37 -2.74 7.63
CA GLY A 282 -3.98 -3.75 8.48
C GLY A 282 -2.96 -4.30 9.49
N LEU A 283 -3.37 -4.53 10.71
CA LEU A 283 -2.51 -5.14 11.72
C LEU A 283 -2.61 -6.66 11.63
N GLN A 284 -1.65 -7.31 11.01
CA GLN A 284 -1.57 -8.78 10.89
C GLN A 284 -1.10 -9.49 12.18
N ARG A 285 -1.27 -8.90 13.36
CA ARG A 285 -0.89 -9.58 14.61
C ARG A 285 -2.11 -9.96 15.42
N PRO A 286 -2.11 -11.17 16.00
CA PRO A 286 -3.25 -11.65 16.75
C PRO A 286 -3.45 -10.82 18.01
N PHE A 287 -4.69 -10.47 18.27
CA PHE A 287 -5.14 -10.16 19.61
C PHE A 287 -5.41 -11.50 20.32
N LEU A 288 -4.62 -11.83 21.31
CA LEU A 288 -4.88 -12.99 22.16
C LEU A 288 -5.91 -12.59 23.22
N PHE A 289 -6.85 -13.51 23.51
CA PHE A 289 -7.64 -13.39 24.72
C PHE A 289 -6.75 -13.77 25.91
N LEU A 290 -6.76 -12.96 26.96
CA LEU A 290 -6.32 -13.40 28.28
C LEU A 290 -7.46 -14.27 28.83
N GLU A 291 -7.17 -15.52 29.18
CA GLU A 291 -8.07 -16.39 29.94
C GLU A 291 -8.29 -15.84 31.35
#